data_f8552c248088d8d24fe323964733cad9
#
_entry.id   f8552c248088d8d24fe323964733cad9
#
_cell.length_a   1.000
_cell.length_b   1.000
_cell.length_c   1.000
_cell.angle_alpha   90.00
_cell.angle_beta   90.00
_cell.angle_gamma   90.00
#
_symmetry.space_group_name_H-M   'P 1'
#
loop_
_entity.id
_entity.type
_entity.pdbx_description
1 polymer ?
#
loop_
_entity_poly.entity_id
_entity_poly.type
_entity_poly.pdbx_seq_one_letter_code
_entity_poly.pdbx_strand_id
1 'polypeptide(L)'
;MKLLRYFEFKNLINHIKTEKLSMRRRFVLYIITVIAMFLALLLLLLNLFGVLNPTDRELSDVLETQLATYSEKIENDIDKTAAYAISFSEQLEADIQKYLLQNNLTFDDLKDNPDAIDKLQGELYNTVYLNMQMAPSSGAFYILNTTVNSKSETPLCSGIYLKYVNLYSENTANKQFTLYRGTLATGKNNDLLFHSGWQIECKTDFFENSDSFFANNTRYVLSSVKEIPETWESARYVFVPICDIKKNIIGVCGFEINNLYFQLAQKPTDDSLGHVVYGLLNTEKGEISGQFTSSSYYVSEYEDAPLKVSEKNNFSLFDFGADTCIGKTKKIRLGSNVFDASVMITQAQYNKYIQEGRRNIALILLVITVSAIAACMFLSKKYVSPILRKIEQIKTSQNFGDDQTKIKEIDDLFAFLREKDNQYEAQLEVLEESKHVAEEEATKAKAAYERALKEYELVKCEIEQLSEKRENNIVLEEYEYFLCNLSTLTASEYRIYELYLQGKNGKQIAEIVGIKENTLKFHNKNIYSKLGISSRKQLLKFAALKQQQDRKGEINQ
;
A
#
# COMPACT_ATOMS: atom_id res chain seq x y z
N MET A 1 -35.57 31.81 -6.43
CA MET A 1 -34.74 32.13 -5.23
C MET A 1 -33.68 33.21 -5.45
N LYS A 2 -32.97 33.29 -6.59
CA LYS A 2 -31.94 34.37 -6.84
C LYS A 2 -32.52 35.78 -7.01
N LEU A 3 -33.71 35.96 -7.57
CA LEU A 3 -34.36 37.26 -7.77
C LEU A 3 -34.91 37.86 -6.47
N LEU A 4 -35.38 37.06 -5.53
CA LEU A 4 -35.85 37.53 -4.21
C LEU A 4 -34.72 38.11 -3.35
N ARG A 5 -33.54 37.47 -3.33
CA ARG A 5 -32.34 37.98 -2.65
C ARG A 5 -31.81 39.29 -3.24
N TYR A 6 -31.91 39.45 -4.57
CA TYR A 6 -31.50 40.72 -5.22
C TYR A 6 -32.41 41.88 -4.86
N PHE A 7 -33.72 41.62 -4.70
CA PHE A 7 -34.69 42.63 -4.29
C PHE A 7 -34.53 43.07 -2.83
N GLU A 8 -34.25 42.14 -1.92
CA GLU A 8 -33.95 42.44 -0.52
C GLU A 8 -32.67 43.26 -0.35
N PHE A 9 -31.61 42.94 -1.12
CA PHE A 9 -30.36 43.69 -1.07
C PHE A 9 -30.51 45.12 -1.59
N LYS A 10 -31.29 45.29 -2.64
CA LYS A 10 -31.60 46.61 -3.21
C LYS A 10 -32.46 47.47 -2.26
N ASN A 11 -33.42 46.87 -1.57
CA ASN A 11 -34.22 47.52 -0.55
C ASN A 11 -33.37 47.88 0.66
N LEU A 12 -32.45 47.03 1.09
CA LEU A 12 -31.51 47.31 2.17
C LEU A 12 -30.60 48.51 1.83
N ILE A 13 -30.07 48.55 0.62
CA ILE A 13 -29.21 49.66 0.14
C ILE A 13 -30.03 50.96 0.06
N ASN A 14 -31.28 50.93 -0.41
CA ASN A 14 -32.14 52.09 -0.46
C ASN A 14 -32.55 52.56 0.95
N HIS A 15 -32.81 51.66 1.89
CA HIS A 15 -33.07 51.99 3.29
C HIS A 15 -31.87 52.68 3.96
N ILE A 16 -30.65 52.24 3.64
CA ILE A 16 -29.40 52.84 4.12
C ILE A 16 -29.18 54.23 3.52
N LYS A 17 -29.67 54.48 2.30
CA LYS A 17 -29.57 55.80 1.63
C LYS A 17 -30.55 56.83 2.16
N THR A 18 -31.71 56.41 2.65
CA THR A 18 -32.82 57.31 3.04
C THR A 18 -32.87 57.60 4.54
N GLU A 19 -32.34 56.75 5.40
CA GLU A 19 -32.27 57.05 6.83
C GLU A 19 -31.13 58.01 7.18
N LYS A 20 -31.41 58.99 8.10
CA LYS A 20 -30.37 59.80 8.70
C LYS A 20 -29.52 59.01 9.68
N LEU A 21 -28.75 58.06 9.13
CA LEU A 21 -27.79 57.28 9.91
C LEU A 21 -26.68 58.21 10.44
N SER A 22 -26.34 58.07 11.73
CA SER A 22 -25.22 58.82 12.31
C SER A 22 -23.94 58.54 11.52
N MET A 23 -23.08 59.55 11.39
CA MET A 23 -21.83 59.47 10.65
C MET A 23 -20.99 58.26 11.10
N ARG A 24 -21.05 57.90 12.37
CA ARG A 24 -20.45 56.69 12.96
C ARG A 24 -20.97 55.38 12.34
N ARG A 25 -22.33 55.28 12.18
CA ARG A 25 -22.93 54.08 11.56
C ARG A 25 -22.60 53.96 10.07
N ARG A 26 -22.59 55.07 9.34
CA ARG A 26 -22.18 55.10 7.93
C ARG A 26 -20.72 54.66 7.75
N PHE A 27 -19.81 55.18 8.58
CA PHE A 27 -18.39 54.82 8.52
C PHE A 27 -18.15 53.33 8.86
N VAL A 28 -18.82 52.81 9.88
CA VAL A 28 -18.75 51.37 10.22
C VAL A 28 -19.27 50.50 9.06
N LEU A 29 -20.39 50.92 8.43
CA LEU A 29 -20.93 50.21 7.26
C LEU A 29 -19.96 50.25 6.06
N TYR A 30 -19.30 51.38 5.79
CA TYR A 30 -18.29 51.45 4.73
C TYR A 30 -17.07 50.53 5.01
N ILE A 31 -16.59 50.51 6.25
CA ILE A 31 -15.52 49.61 6.64
C ILE A 31 -15.93 48.15 6.46
N ILE A 32 -17.14 47.79 6.93
CA ILE A 32 -17.66 46.41 6.76
C ILE A 32 -17.80 46.05 5.29
N THR A 33 -18.29 46.97 4.43
CA THR A 33 -18.41 46.69 2.97
C THR A 33 -17.06 46.56 2.29
N VAL A 34 -16.08 47.37 2.65
CA VAL A 34 -14.70 47.27 2.12
C VAL A 34 -14.06 45.93 2.52
N ILE A 35 -14.23 45.51 3.77
CA ILE A 35 -13.72 44.22 4.24
C ILE A 35 -14.44 43.05 3.57
N ALA A 36 -15.77 43.12 3.45
CA ALA A 36 -16.53 42.09 2.75
C ALA A 36 -16.07 41.97 1.27
N MET A 37 -15.79 43.11 0.62
CA MET A 37 -15.27 43.14 -0.75
C MET A 37 -13.86 42.56 -0.81
N PHE A 38 -12.99 42.88 0.13
CA PHE A 38 -11.64 42.36 0.23
C PHE A 38 -11.63 40.84 0.48
N LEU A 39 -12.48 40.36 1.39
CA LEU A 39 -12.69 38.94 1.67
C LEU A 39 -13.25 38.20 0.44
N ALA A 40 -14.20 38.82 -0.26
CA ALA A 40 -14.74 38.22 -1.50
C ALA A 40 -13.68 38.15 -2.59
N LEU A 41 -12.84 39.20 -2.73
CA LEU A 41 -11.72 39.20 -3.67
C LEU A 41 -10.67 38.16 -3.27
N LEU A 42 -10.34 38.06 -1.99
CA LEU A 42 -9.40 37.03 -1.48
C LEU A 42 -9.92 35.61 -1.75
N LEU A 43 -11.20 35.35 -1.49
CA LEU A 43 -11.83 34.08 -1.80
C LEU A 43 -11.82 33.77 -3.30
N LEU A 44 -12.04 34.78 -4.14
CA LEU A 44 -12.00 34.66 -5.59
C LEU A 44 -10.58 34.34 -6.07
N LEU A 45 -9.58 35.04 -5.53
CA LEU A 45 -8.17 34.76 -5.81
C LEU A 45 -7.75 33.37 -5.33
N LEU A 46 -8.11 32.97 -4.12
CA LEU A 46 -7.83 31.63 -3.60
C LEU A 46 -8.48 30.54 -4.47
N ASN A 47 -9.68 30.81 -5.01
CA ASN A 47 -10.33 29.89 -5.95
C ASN A 47 -9.64 29.83 -7.31
N LEU A 48 -9.26 31.01 -7.85
CA LEU A 48 -8.53 31.11 -9.15
C LEU A 48 -7.16 30.42 -9.11
N PHE A 49 -6.45 30.55 -7.99
CA PHE A 49 -5.16 29.87 -7.80
C PHE A 49 -5.29 28.42 -7.35
N GLY A 50 -6.50 27.86 -7.28
CA GLY A 50 -6.73 26.48 -6.88
C GLY A 50 -6.43 26.17 -5.40
N VAL A 51 -6.18 27.21 -4.60
CA VAL A 51 -5.85 27.06 -3.16
C VAL A 51 -7.06 26.55 -2.36
N LEU A 52 -8.28 26.76 -2.87
CA LEU A 52 -9.51 26.22 -2.24
C LEU A 52 -9.77 24.75 -2.55
N ASN A 53 -9.01 24.16 -3.48
CA ASN A 53 -9.01 22.72 -3.77
C ASN A 53 -7.60 22.14 -3.71
N PRO A 54 -6.79 22.42 -2.67
CA PRO A 54 -5.43 21.86 -2.56
C PRO A 54 -5.48 20.35 -2.33
N THR A 55 -6.56 19.87 -1.74
CA THR A 55 -6.71 18.50 -1.26
C THR A 55 -6.63 17.46 -2.40
N ASP A 56 -7.23 17.73 -3.55
CA ASP A 56 -7.16 16.80 -4.70
C ASP A 56 -5.75 16.76 -5.32
N ARG A 57 -5.07 17.90 -5.37
CA ARG A 57 -3.71 17.99 -5.91
C ARG A 57 -2.72 17.36 -4.94
N GLU A 58 -2.82 17.68 -3.66
CA GLU A 58 -1.97 17.14 -2.60
C GLU A 58 -2.12 15.61 -2.51
N LEU A 59 -3.36 15.10 -2.52
CA LEU A 59 -3.63 13.67 -2.55
C LEU A 59 -3.07 13.02 -3.83
N SER A 60 -3.23 13.67 -4.98
CA SER A 60 -2.66 13.20 -6.24
C SER A 60 -1.13 13.07 -6.16
N ASP A 61 -0.45 14.08 -5.62
CA ASP A 61 1.01 14.11 -5.50
C ASP A 61 1.52 13.02 -4.52
N VAL A 62 0.80 12.80 -3.40
CA VAL A 62 1.12 11.73 -2.45
C VAL A 62 0.95 10.36 -3.09
N LEU A 63 -0.19 10.11 -3.77
CA LEU A 63 -0.43 8.84 -4.46
C LEU A 63 0.58 8.60 -5.58
N GLU A 64 0.99 9.65 -6.31
CA GLU A 64 1.99 9.55 -7.37
C GLU A 64 3.38 9.22 -6.81
N THR A 65 3.75 9.81 -5.68
CA THR A 65 5.00 9.50 -4.97
C THR A 65 5.01 8.05 -4.48
N GLN A 66 3.92 7.61 -3.86
CA GLN A 66 3.78 6.21 -3.43
C GLN A 66 3.80 5.25 -4.61
N LEU A 67 3.13 5.60 -5.72
CA LEU A 67 3.13 4.81 -6.94
C LEU A 67 4.53 4.70 -7.56
N ALA A 68 5.31 5.78 -7.57
CA ALA A 68 6.69 5.77 -8.05
C ALA A 68 7.55 4.82 -7.21
N THR A 69 7.48 4.93 -5.88
CA THR A 69 8.22 4.07 -4.94
C THR A 69 7.79 2.60 -5.07
N TYR A 70 6.49 2.35 -5.15
CA TYR A 70 5.96 0.99 -5.33
C TYR A 70 6.39 0.39 -6.67
N SER A 71 6.31 1.17 -7.76
CA SER A 71 6.73 0.73 -9.09
C SER A 71 8.20 0.33 -9.12
N GLU A 72 9.08 1.15 -8.56
CA GLU A 72 10.51 0.87 -8.49
C GLU A 72 10.80 -0.38 -7.65
N LYS A 73 10.12 -0.52 -6.51
CA LYS A 73 10.26 -1.67 -5.65
C LYS A 73 9.88 -2.98 -6.35
N ILE A 74 8.71 -3.00 -7.02
CA ILE A 74 8.24 -4.22 -7.68
C ILE A 74 9.08 -4.57 -8.90
N GLU A 75 9.53 -3.57 -9.68
CA GLU A 75 10.48 -3.79 -10.77
C GLU A 75 11.76 -4.45 -10.25
N ASN A 76 12.37 -3.90 -9.20
CA ASN A 76 13.57 -4.45 -8.58
C ASN A 76 13.36 -5.86 -8.02
N ASP A 77 12.24 -6.13 -7.35
CA ASP A 77 11.95 -7.43 -6.77
C ASP A 77 11.73 -8.50 -7.84
N ILE A 78 11.02 -8.18 -8.91
CA ILE A 78 10.80 -9.09 -10.03
C ILE A 78 12.09 -9.34 -10.82
N ASP A 79 12.87 -8.30 -11.12
CA ASP A 79 14.15 -8.44 -11.81
C ASP A 79 15.15 -9.28 -11.00
N LYS A 80 15.15 -9.11 -9.68
CA LYS A 80 15.95 -9.95 -8.78
C LYS A 80 15.50 -11.40 -8.82
N THR A 81 14.18 -11.66 -8.78
CA THR A 81 13.63 -13.00 -8.90
C THR A 81 13.97 -13.62 -10.26
N ALA A 82 13.91 -12.83 -11.32
CA ALA A 82 14.28 -13.26 -12.67
C ALA A 82 15.76 -13.61 -12.79
N ALA A 83 16.65 -12.85 -12.13
CA ALA A 83 18.08 -13.18 -12.10
C ALA A 83 18.32 -14.54 -11.41
N TYR A 84 17.61 -14.83 -10.31
CA TYR A 84 17.66 -16.16 -9.70
C TYR A 84 17.09 -17.24 -10.63
N ALA A 85 16.01 -16.96 -11.36
CA ALA A 85 15.43 -17.92 -12.29
C ALA A 85 16.41 -18.27 -13.44
N ILE A 86 17.13 -17.29 -13.97
CA ILE A 86 18.16 -17.52 -14.99
C ILE A 86 19.28 -18.39 -14.44
N SER A 87 19.82 -18.06 -13.24
CA SER A 87 20.85 -18.88 -12.61
C SER A 87 20.36 -20.30 -12.29
N PHE A 88 19.12 -20.43 -11.88
CA PHE A 88 18.47 -21.72 -11.63
C PHE A 88 18.36 -22.56 -12.90
N SER A 89 17.98 -21.95 -14.03
CA SER A 89 17.95 -22.62 -15.33
C SER A 89 19.33 -23.15 -15.74
N GLU A 90 20.37 -22.30 -15.62
CA GLU A 90 21.75 -22.71 -15.97
C GLU A 90 22.23 -23.88 -15.11
N GLN A 91 21.89 -23.91 -13.81
CA GLN A 91 22.21 -25.04 -12.94
C GLN A 91 21.46 -26.29 -13.35
N LEU A 92 20.14 -26.18 -13.62
CA LEU A 92 19.34 -27.31 -14.08
C LEU A 92 19.82 -27.86 -15.43
N GLU A 93 20.14 -26.98 -16.39
CA GLU A 93 20.72 -27.41 -17.69
C GLU A 93 21.98 -28.25 -17.49
N ALA A 94 22.89 -27.80 -16.62
CA ALA A 94 24.12 -28.51 -16.31
C ALA A 94 23.86 -29.86 -15.61
N ASP A 95 22.97 -29.87 -14.61
CA ASP A 95 22.65 -31.09 -13.85
C ASP A 95 21.89 -32.12 -14.70
N ILE A 96 20.92 -31.70 -15.52
CA ILE A 96 20.21 -32.55 -16.47
C ILE A 96 21.19 -33.18 -17.47
N GLN A 97 22.04 -32.34 -18.06
CA GLN A 97 23.05 -32.82 -19.01
C GLN A 97 24.00 -33.85 -18.38
N LYS A 98 24.48 -33.56 -17.17
CA LYS A 98 25.34 -34.48 -16.40
C LYS A 98 24.64 -35.81 -16.16
N TYR A 99 23.38 -35.79 -15.72
CA TYR A 99 22.58 -36.99 -15.49
C TYR A 99 22.41 -37.80 -16.76
N LEU A 100 22.03 -37.16 -17.87
CA LEU A 100 21.85 -37.86 -19.16
C LEU A 100 23.13 -38.50 -19.64
N LEU A 101 24.27 -37.82 -19.56
CA LEU A 101 25.58 -38.34 -19.93
C LEU A 101 26.02 -39.52 -19.05
N GLN A 102 25.83 -39.41 -17.73
CA GLN A 102 26.20 -40.46 -16.79
C GLN A 102 25.41 -41.77 -16.98
N ASN A 103 24.16 -41.65 -17.42
CA ASN A 103 23.27 -42.78 -17.62
C ASN A 103 23.18 -43.23 -19.08
N ASN A 104 23.97 -42.63 -20.00
CA ASN A 104 23.91 -42.88 -21.44
C ASN A 104 22.49 -42.73 -22.02
N LEU A 105 21.75 -41.70 -21.57
CA LEU A 105 20.40 -41.40 -22.01
C LEU A 105 20.40 -40.12 -22.84
N THR A 106 19.45 -40.05 -23.76
CA THR A 106 19.03 -38.78 -24.38
C THR A 106 17.82 -38.22 -23.64
N PHE A 107 17.45 -36.96 -23.89
CA PHE A 107 16.28 -36.38 -23.29
C PHE A 107 14.99 -37.13 -23.68
N ASP A 108 14.92 -37.61 -24.91
CA ASP A 108 13.77 -38.38 -25.42
C ASP A 108 13.60 -39.74 -24.73
N ASP A 109 14.69 -40.34 -24.22
CA ASP A 109 14.65 -41.61 -23.47
C ASP A 109 14.01 -41.48 -22.08
N LEU A 110 13.76 -40.26 -21.61
CA LEU A 110 13.02 -40.00 -20.36
C LEU A 110 11.52 -40.23 -20.53
N LYS A 111 11.01 -40.12 -21.76
CA LYS A 111 9.59 -40.25 -22.03
C LYS A 111 9.14 -41.70 -21.80
N ASP A 112 8.04 -41.85 -21.04
CA ASP A 112 7.50 -43.16 -20.63
C ASP A 112 8.49 -44.01 -19.80
N ASN A 113 9.46 -43.37 -19.14
CA ASN A 113 10.47 -44.01 -18.31
C ASN A 113 10.43 -43.47 -16.86
N PRO A 114 9.49 -43.95 -16.04
CA PRO A 114 9.30 -43.46 -14.68
C PRO A 114 10.54 -43.64 -13.80
N ASP A 115 11.33 -44.73 -13.99
CA ASP A 115 12.54 -44.98 -13.18
C ASP A 115 13.64 -43.96 -13.48
N ALA A 116 13.80 -43.57 -14.74
CA ALA A 116 14.77 -42.55 -15.13
C ALA A 116 14.32 -41.14 -14.63
N ILE A 117 13.03 -40.87 -14.71
CA ILE A 117 12.44 -39.61 -14.19
C ILE A 117 12.59 -39.54 -12.68
N ASP A 118 12.31 -40.60 -11.93
CA ASP A 118 12.49 -40.66 -10.48
C ASP A 118 13.93 -40.34 -10.06
N LYS A 119 14.90 -40.98 -10.73
CA LYS A 119 16.33 -40.76 -10.47
C LYS A 119 16.74 -39.32 -10.82
N LEU A 120 16.29 -38.82 -11.97
CA LEU A 120 16.54 -37.45 -12.39
C LEU A 120 15.98 -36.47 -11.39
N GLN A 121 14.74 -36.64 -10.95
CA GLN A 121 14.14 -35.76 -9.93
C GLN A 121 14.91 -35.82 -8.61
N GLY A 122 15.40 -37.01 -8.21
CA GLY A 122 16.25 -37.15 -7.03
C GLY A 122 17.55 -36.36 -7.12
N GLU A 123 18.21 -36.37 -8.30
CA GLU A 123 19.44 -35.58 -8.54
C GLU A 123 19.14 -34.05 -8.55
N LEU A 124 18.04 -33.63 -9.17
CA LEU A 124 17.70 -32.22 -9.32
C LEU A 124 17.07 -31.60 -8.06
N TYR A 125 16.60 -32.40 -7.13
CA TYR A 125 15.90 -31.93 -5.94
C TYR A 125 16.71 -30.87 -5.16
N ASN A 126 17.98 -31.12 -4.90
CA ASN A 126 18.82 -30.20 -4.15
C ASN A 126 18.99 -28.86 -4.88
N THR A 127 19.08 -28.87 -6.19
CA THR A 127 19.16 -27.65 -7.01
C THR A 127 17.86 -26.83 -6.88
N VAL A 128 16.69 -27.48 -6.94
CA VAL A 128 15.40 -26.80 -6.71
C VAL A 128 15.32 -26.23 -5.29
N TYR A 129 15.66 -27.05 -4.32
CA TYR A 129 15.58 -26.70 -2.91
C TYR A 129 16.46 -25.48 -2.55
N LEU A 130 17.71 -25.48 -3.01
CA LEU A 130 18.63 -24.38 -2.74
C LEU A 130 18.19 -23.08 -3.44
N ASN A 131 17.77 -23.16 -4.70
CA ASN A 131 17.28 -22.00 -5.43
C ASN A 131 15.99 -21.44 -4.83
N MET A 132 15.09 -22.30 -4.35
CA MET A 132 13.90 -21.88 -3.63
C MET A 132 14.23 -21.11 -2.34
N GLN A 133 15.29 -21.48 -1.64
CA GLN A 133 15.69 -20.76 -0.43
C GLN A 133 16.33 -19.40 -0.70
N MET A 134 16.99 -19.25 -1.85
CA MET A 134 17.68 -18.02 -2.24
C MET A 134 16.74 -16.99 -2.85
N ALA A 135 15.75 -17.43 -3.61
CA ALA A 135 14.88 -16.54 -4.34
C ALA A 135 13.73 -15.99 -3.47
N PRO A 136 13.37 -14.72 -3.64
CA PRO A 136 12.20 -14.10 -2.99
C PRO A 136 10.89 -14.62 -3.65
N SER A 137 10.38 -15.76 -3.18
CA SER A 137 9.26 -16.46 -3.81
C SER A 137 8.41 -17.22 -2.80
N SER A 138 7.22 -17.67 -3.20
CA SER A 138 6.37 -18.60 -2.46
C SER A 138 6.60 -20.07 -2.82
N GLY A 139 7.25 -20.32 -3.95
CA GLY A 139 7.57 -21.65 -4.43
C GLY A 139 8.58 -21.63 -5.56
N ALA A 140 9.18 -22.78 -5.85
CA ALA A 140 10.07 -22.98 -6.98
C ALA A 140 9.70 -24.24 -7.74
N PHE A 141 9.88 -24.19 -9.03
CA PHE A 141 9.56 -25.33 -9.90
C PHE A 141 10.51 -25.44 -11.08
N TYR A 142 10.66 -26.64 -11.55
CA TYR A 142 11.01 -26.91 -12.95
C TYR A 142 10.04 -27.93 -13.52
N ILE A 143 9.80 -27.89 -14.80
CA ILE A 143 8.94 -28.80 -15.52
C ILE A 143 9.55 -29.04 -16.88
N LEU A 144 9.76 -30.33 -17.20
CA LEU A 144 10.37 -30.78 -18.43
C LEU A 144 9.29 -31.25 -19.40
N ASN A 145 9.51 -31.06 -20.69
CA ASN A 145 8.65 -31.55 -21.76
C ASN A 145 8.81 -33.06 -21.95
N THR A 146 8.62 -33.79 -20.86
CA THR A 146 8.63 -35.25 -20.80
C THR A 146 7.59 -35.73 -19.80
N THR A 147 7.14 -36.97 -19.89
CA THR A 147 6.09 -37.53 -19.05
C THR A 147 6.37 -38.98 -18.68
N VAL A 148 5.89 -39.40 -17.52
CA VAL A 148 5.94 -40.82 -17.10
C VAL A 148 4.93 -41.68 -17.87
N ASN A 149 3.90 -41.08 -18.49
CA ASN A 149 2.86 -41.77 -19.24
C ASN A 149 2.30 -40.91 -20.38
N SER A 150 2.86 -41.07 -21.56
CA SER A 150 2.42 -40.38 -22.78
C SER A 150 1.04 -40.81 -23.31
N LYS A 151 0.48 -41.91 -22.78
CA LYS A 151 -0.86 -42.42 -23.14
C LYS A 151 -1.99 -41.86 -22.30
N SER A 152 -1.70 -40.92 -21.42
CA SER A 152 -2.72 -40.22 -20.62
C SER A 152 -3.65 -39.43 -21.55
N GLU A 153 -4.95 -39.38 -21.21
CA GLU A 153 -5.95 -38.58 -21.94
C GLU A 153 -5.62 -37.09 -21.93
N THR A 154 -4.98 -36.62 -20.86
CA THR A 154 -4.49 -35.25 -20.74
C THR A 154 -2.97 -35.23 -20.85
N PRO A 155 -2.37 -34.38 -21.71
CA PRO A 155 -0.93 -34.25 -21.75
C PRO A 155 -0.41 -33.72 -20.39
N LEU A 156 0.54 -34.44 -19.83
CA LEU A 156 1.18 -34.12 -18.55
C LEU A 156 2.68 -33.98 -18.75
N CYS A 157 3.31 -33.16 -17.90
CA CYS A 157 4.75 -32.93 -17.90
C CYS A 157 5.36 -33.22 -16.54
N SER A 158 6.50 -33.87 -16.55
CA SER A 158 7.23 -34.24 -15.34
C SER A 158 8.09 -33.09 -14.83
N GLY A 159 8.17 -32.94 -13.49
CA GLY A 159 8.98 -31.95 -12.85
C GLY A 159 8.87 -31.97 -11.33
N ILE A 160 9.55 -31.06 -10.70
CA ILE A 160 9.42 -30.81 -9.26
C ILE A 160 8.83 -29.41 -9.05
N TYR A 161 7.83 -29.33 -8.17
CA TYR A 161 7.26 -28.05 -7.74
C TYR A 161 7.13 -28.06 -6.21
N LEU A 162 7.95 -27.26 -5.57
CA LEU A 162 7.99 -27.07 -4.13
C LEU A 162 7.27 -25.77 -3.76
N LYS A 163 6.48 -25.80 -2.69
CA LYS A 163 5.79 -24.63 -2.15
C LYS A 163 6.12 -24.45 -0.67
N TYR A 164 6.26 -23.20 -0.23
CA TYR A 164 6.35 -22.90 1.19
C TYR A 164 4.97 -23.06 1.86
N VAL A 165 4.95 -23.75 2.99
CA VAL A 165 3.76 -23.87 3.85
C VAL A 165 3.61 -22.63 4.72
N ASN A 166 4.72 -22.05 5.13
CA ASN A 166 4.73 -20.93 6.06
C ASN A 166 5.57 -19.77 5.54
N LEU A 167 4.87 -18.82 4.89
CA LEU A 167 5.48 -17.60 4.36
C LEU A 167 5.72 -16.53 5.44
N TYR A 168 5.18 -16.69 6.64
CA TYR A 168 5.35 -15.74 7.74
C TYR A 168 6.66 -15.90 8.50
N SER A 169 7.39 -16.98 8.28
CA SER A 169 8.69 -17.17 8.91
C SER A 169 9.73 -16.29 8.24
N GLU A 170 10.34 -15.38 9.00
CA GLU A 170 11.45 -14.55 8.53
C GLU A 170 12.74 -15.36 8.31
N ASN A 171 12.90 -16.43 9.07
CA ASN A 171 14.06 -17.33 8.93
C ASN A 171 13.74 -18.42 7.90
N THR A 172 14.47 -18.44 6.78
CA THR A 172 14.33 -19.43 5.71
C THR A 172 14.53 -20.87 6.20
N ALA A 173 15.42 -21.09 7.19
CA ALA A 173 15.63 -22.40 7.79
C ALA A 173 14.40 -22.95 8.53
N ASN A 174 13.48 -22.09 8.95
CA ASN A 174 12.26 -22.44 9.66
C ASN A 174 11.02 -22.45 8.76
N LYS A 175 11.17 -22.15 7.47
CA LYS A 175 10.10 -22.29 6.50
C LYS A 175 9.95 -23.76 6.14
N GLN A 176 8.78 -24.30 6.39
CA GLN A 176 8.43 -25.63 5.92
C GLN A 176 7.94 -25.53 4.47
N PHE A 177 8.25 -26.53 3.66
CA PHE A 177 7.78 -26.61 2.28
C PHE A 177 7.14 -27.97 2.00
N THR A 178 6.32 -28.03 0.97
CA THR A 178 5.59 -29.20 0.51
C THR A 178 5.92 -29.49 -0.93
N LEU A 179 5.84 -30.75 -1.30
CA LEU A 179 5.86 -31.18 -2.68
C LEU A 179 4.45 -31.03 -3.26
N TYR A 180 4.29 -30.11 -4.21
CA TYR A 180 3.04 -29.91 -4.93
C TYR A 180 2.99 -30.75 -6.22
N ARG A 181 4.12 -30.84 -6.94
CA ARG A 181 4.30 -31.75 -8.08
C ARG A 181 5.65 -32.44 -7.95
N GLY A 182 5.68 -33.70 -8.34
CA GLY A 182 6.89 -34.53 -8.31
C GLY A 182 6.55 -35.97 -7.95
N THR A 183 7.50 -36.87 -8.20
CA THR A 183 7.31 -38.29 -7.96
C THR A 183 7.20 -38.62 -6.47
N LEU A 184 6.56 -39.74 -6.18
CA LEU A 184 6.44 -40.23 -4.82
C LEU A 184 7.80 -40.51 -4.17
N ALA A 185 8.77 -40.99 -4.98
CA ALA A 185 10.12 -41.24 -4.52
C ALA A 185 10.83 -39.96 -4.09
N THR A 186 10.72 -38.89 -4.89
CA THR A 186 11.27 -37.59 -4.55
C THR A 186 10.72 -37.09 -3.21
N GLY A 187 9.40 -37.23 -2.98
CA GLY A 187 8.80 -36.82 -1.71
C GLY A 187 9.29 -37.62 -0.52
N LYS A 188 9.31 -38.95 -0.63
CA LYS A 188 9.71 -39.85 0.45
C LYS A 188 11.20 -39.79 0.78
N ASN A 189 12.04 -39.76 -0.23
CA ASN A 189 13.50 -39.76 -0.06
C ASN A 189 14.02 -38.46 0.58
N ASN A 190 13.24 -37.39 0.49
CA ASN A 190 13.58 -36.09 1.05
C ASN A 190 12.68 -35.66 2.23
N ASP A 191 11.90 -36.59 2.79
CA ASP A 191 10.99 -36.41 3.93
C ASP A 191 10.08 -35.19 3.77
N LEU A 192 9.58 -35.00 2.54
CA LEU A 192 8.70 -33.87 2.22
C LEU A 192 7.26 -34.15 2.62
N LEU A 193 6.56 -33.11 3.08
CA LEU A 193 5.11 -33.12 3.09
C LEU A 193 4.56 -33.10 1.68
N PHE A 194 3.55 -33.89 1.43
CA PHE A 194 2.79 -33.79 0.21
C PHE A 194 1.71 -32.72 0.38
N HIS A 195 1.62 -31.82 -0.59
CA HIS A 195 0.56 -30.83 -0.65
C HIS A 195 -0.81 -31.54 -0.79
N SER A 196 -1.89 -30.93 -0.32
CA SER A 196 -3.24 -31.52 -0.44
C SER A 196 -3.67 -31.78 -1.89
N GLY A 197 -3.23 -30.92 -2.83
CA GLY A 197 -3.41 -31.09 -4.27
C GLY A 197 -2.20 -31.73 -4.97
N TRP A 198 -1.42 -32.57 -4.26
CA TRP A 198 -0.25 -33.20 -4.86
C TRP A 198 -0.62 -34.15 -6.00
N GLN A 199 0.15 -34.05 -7.07
CA GLN A 199 0.12 -34.98 -8.20
C GLN A 199 1.56 -35.23 -8.68
N ILE A 200 1.76 -36.36 -9.38
CA ILE A 200 3.08 -36.76 -9.88
C ILE A 200 3.58 -35.79 -10.96
N GLU A 201 2.70 -35.30 -11.81
CA GLU A 201 3.02 -34.49 -12.98
C GLU A 201 2.16 -33.23 -13.05
N CYS A 202 2.58 -32.26 -13.85
CA CYS A 202 1.87 -31.02 -14.13
C CYS A 202 1.05 -31.15 -15.40
N LYS A 203 -0.10 -30.45 -15.46
CA LYS A 203 -0.82 -30.24 -16.72
C LYS A 203 -0.01 -29.32 -17.66
N THR A 204 -0.14 -29.53 -18.96
CA THR A 204 0.69 -28.86 -19.99
C THR A 204 0.26 -27.45 -20.34
N ASP A 205 -0.92 -26.99 -19.92
CA ASP A 205 -1.40 -25.61 -20.16
C ASP A 205 -0.43 -24.52 -19.66
N PHE A 206 0.52 -24.91 -18.82
CA PHE A 206 1.66 -24.07 -18.45
C PHE A 206 2.61 -23.78 -19.63
N PHE A 207 2.61 -24.66 -20.68
CA PHE A 207 3.62 -24.67 -21.74
C PHE A 207 3.06 -24.58 -23.16
N GLU A 208 1.73 -24.61 -23.35
CA GLU A 208 1.12 -24.59 -24.70
C GLU A 208 1.58 -23.43 -25.60
N ASN A 209 2.25 -22.42 -25.00
CA ASN A 209 2.78 -21.25 -25.70
C ASN A 209 4.25 -20.93 -25.35
N SER A 210 5.02 -21.86 -24.79
CA SER A 210 6.41 -21.59 -24.35
C SER A 210 7.27 -21.03 -25.48
N ASP A 211 7.19 -21.58 -26.68
CA ASP A 211 7.96 -21.12 -27.83
C ASP A 211 7.59 -19.68 -28.24
N SER A 212 6.34 -19.29 -28.10
CA SER A 212 5.89 -17.93 -28.40
C SER A 212 6.34 -16.92 -27.32
N PHE A 213 6.44 -17.33 -26.07
CA PHE A 213 6.90 -16.48 -24.97
C PHE A 213 8.38 -16.09 -25.12
N PHE A 214 9.22 -17.00 -25.64
CA PHE A 214 10.64 -16.78 -25.78
C PHE A 214 11.08 -16.37 -27.20
N ALA A 215 10.15 -16.33 -28.16
CA ALA A 215 10.43 -15.95 -29.55
C ALA A 215 11.01 -14.54 -29.72
N ASN A 216 10.77 -13.63 -28.76
CA ASN A 216 11.18 -12.22 -28.80
C ASN A 216 12.49 -11.92 -28.06
N ASN A 217 13.37 -12.90 -27.88
CA ASN A 217 14.65 -12.71 -27.17
C ASN A 217 14.51 -12.19 -25.72
N THR A 218 13.39 -12.49 -25.08
CA THR A 218 13.14 -12.14 -23.69
C THR A 218 13.86 -13.10 -22.77
N ARG A 219 14.51 -12.54 -21.75
CA ARG A 219 15.30 -13.35 -20.80
C ARG A 219 14.41 -14.11 -19.81
N TYR A 220 13.23 -13.58 -19.49
CA TYR A 220 12.26 -14.18 -18.60
C TYR A 220 10.84 -13.76 -18.95
N VAL A 221 9.87 -14.47 -18.43
CA VAL A 221 8.46 -14.16 -18.55
C VAL A 221 7.86 -14.01 -17.14
N LEU A 222 7.09 -12.96 -16.92
CA LEU A 222 6.17 -12.85 -15.79
C LEU A 222 4.76 -13.16 -16.29
N SER A 223 4.11 -14.18 -15.72
CA SER A 223 2.75 -14.57 -16.11
C SER A 223 1.70 -13.58 -15.60
N SER A 224 0.49 -13.65 -16.17
CA SER A 224 -0.72 -13.18 -15.50
C SER A 224 -0.98 -13.95 -14.20
N VAL A 225 -1.90 -13.45 -13.39
CA VAL A 225 -2.41 -14.22 -12.24
C VAL A 225 -3.16 -15.44 -12.76
N LYS A 226 -2.83 -16.60 -12.22
CA LYS A 226 -3.49 -17.87 -12.53
C LYS A 226 -3.88 -18.57 -11.24
N GLU A 227 -5.03 -19.20 -11.25
CA GLU A 227 -5.40 -20.14 -10.18
C GLU A 227 -4.44 -21.33 -10.19
N ILE A 228 -3.96 -21.71 -9.01
CA ILE A 228 -3.15 -22.92 -8.86
C ILE A 228 -4.10 -24.12 -8.82
N PRO A 229 -4.02 -25.07 -9.79
CA PRO A 229 -4.95 -26.16 -9.88
C PRO A 229 -5.09 -26.95 -8.58
N GLU A 230 -6.33 -27.31 -8.24
CA GLU A 230 -6.67 -28.07 -7.01
C GLU A 230 -6.32 -27.38 -5.70
N THR A 231 -6.18 -26.06 -5.75
CA THR A 231 -6.00 -25.21 -4.58
C THR A 231 -6.95 -24.02 -4.67
N TRP A 232 -7.04 -23.26 -3.58
CA TRP A 232 -7.74 -21.97 -3.51
C TRP A 232 -6.77 -20.78 -3.72
N GLU A 233 -5.53 -21.08 -4.10
CA GLU A 233 -4.48 -20.07 -4.25
C GLU A 233 -4.40 -19.59 -5.70
N SER A 234 -4.05 -18.33 -5.84
CA SER A 234 -3.68 -17.72 -7.12
C SER A 234 -2.25 -17.21 -7.06
N ALA A 235 -1.54 -17.31 -8.18
CA ALA A 235 -0.15 -16.92 -8.26
C ALA A 235 0.22 -16.34 -9.63
N ARG A 236 1.32 -15.61 -9.65
CA ARG A 236 2.11 -15.30 -10.84
C ARG A 236 3.37 -16.15 -10.84
N TYR A 237 3.93 -16.32 -12.01
CA TYR A 237 5.14 -17.11 -12.19
C TYR A 237 6.19 -16.27 -12.92
N VAL A 238 7.38 -16.21 -12.34
CA VAL A 238 8.58 -15.73 -13.01
C VAL A 238 9.31 -16.95 -13.52
N PHE A 239 9.39 -17.14 -14.83
CA PHE A 239 9.97 -18.35 -15.39
C PHE A 239 10.84 -18.09 -16.61
N VAL A 240 11.75 -19.02 -16.85
CA VAL A 240 12.75 -19.01 -17.92
C VAL A 240 12.79 -20.39 -18.59
N PRO A 241 13.21 -20.50 -19.86
CA PRO A 241 13.36 -21.78 -20.52
C PRO A 241 14.55 -22.58 -19.94
N ILE A 242 14.44 -23.89 -19.97
CA ILE A 242 15.54 -24.83 -19.80
C ILE A 242 15.88 -25.37 -21.20
N CYS A 243 17.15 -25.25 -21.60
CA CYS A 243 17.57 -25.63 -22.93
C CYS A 243 18.50 -26.84 -22.92
N ASP A 244 18.47 -27.59 -23.99
CA ASP A 244 19.48 -28.61 -24.27
C ASP A 244 20.79 -27.98 -24.82
N ILE A 245 21.80 -28.80 -25.08
CA ILE A 245 23.10 -28.39 -25.68
C ILE A 245 22.88 -27.71 -27.05
N LYS A 246 21.83 -28.10 -27.77
CA LYS A 246 21.50 -27.55 -29.10
C LYS A 246 20.65 -26.29 -29.02
N LYS A 247 20.39 -25.79 -27.80
CA LYS A 247 19.50 -24.64 -27.52
C LYS A 247 18.04 -24.89 -27.85
N ASN A 248 17.59 -26.14 -27.92
CA ASN A 248 16.16 -26.43 -27.96
C ASN A 248 15.57 -26.32 -26.55
N ILE A 249 14.37 -25.80 -26.43
CA ILE A 249 13.66 -25.71 -25.15
C ILE A 249 13.17 -27.11 -24.77
N ILE A 250 13.71 -27.66 -23.69
CA ILE A 250 13.34 -28.98 -23.14
C ILE A 250 12.43 -28.86 -21.91
N GLY A 251 12.24 -27.66 -21.40
CA GLY A 251 11.40 -27.38 -20.23
C GLY A 251 11.43 -25.92 -19.83
N VAL A 252 10.89 -25.65 -18.67
CA VAL A 252 10.97 -24.33 -18.04
C VAL A 252 11.20 -24.48 -16.53
N CYS A 253 11.80 -23.48 -15.92
CA CYS A 253 11.92 -23.38 -14.47
C CYS A 253 11.66 -21.97 -14.00
N GLY A 254 11.39 -21.82 -12.73
CA GLY A 254 11.16 -20.51 -12.17
C GLY A 254 10.59 -20.53 -10.76
N PHE A 255 9.98 -19.43 -10.43
CA PHE A 255 9.48 -19.15 -9.08
C PHE A 255 8.03 -18.71 -9.10
N GLU A 256 7.32 -19.15 -8.06
CA GLU A 256 5.95 -18.77 -7.78
C GLU A 256 5.91 -17.54 -6.89
N ILE A 257 5.01 -16.61 -7.22
CA ILE A 257 4.65 -15.46 -6.40
C ILE A 257 3.16 -15.56 -6.16
N ASN A 258 2.74 -16.28 -5.11
CA ASN A 258 1.34 -16.38 -4.78
C ASN A 258 0.82 -15.10 -4.09
N ASN A 259 -0.50 -14.98 -4.00
CA ASN A 259 -1.14 -13.78 -3.44
C ASN A 259 -0.67 -13.50 -2.01
N LEU A 260 -0.52 -14.52 -1.18
CA LEU A 260 -0.04 -14.36 0.19
C LEU A 260 1.40 -13.82 0.23
N TYR A 261 2.30 -14.38 -0.59
CA TYR A 261 3.66 -13.89 -0.68
C TYR A 261 3.69 -12.45 -1.19
N PHE A 262 2.92 -12.14 -2.24
CA PHE A 262 2.80 -10.79 -2.77
C PHE A 262 2.32 -9.80 -1.69
N GLN A 263 1.31 -10.16 -0.92
CA GLN A 263 0.80 -9.34 0.19
C GLN A 263 1.86 -9.07 1.27
N LEU A 264 2.69 -10.07 1.58
CA LEU A 264 3.76 -9.92 2.57
C LEU A 264 4.93 -9.09 2.04
N ALA A 265 5.37 -9.36 0.81
CA ALA A 265 6.53 -8.74 0.21
C ALA A 265 6.29 -7.29 -0.21
N GLN A 266 5.09 -7.00 -0.72
CA GLN A 266 4.72 -5.70 -1.28
C GLN A 266 3.87 -4.83 -0.34
N LYS A 267 3.79 -5.21 0.94
CA LYS A 267 3.00 -4.47 1.93
C LYS A 267 3.36 -2.98 1.94
N PRO A 268 2.36 -2.07 1.89
CA PRO A 268 2.59 -0.64 2.04
C PRO A 268 3.29 -0.32 3.37
N THR A 269 4.30 0.54 3.31
CA THR A 269 5.06 0.98 4.49
C THR A 269 4.56 2.31 5.05
N ASP A 270 3.85 3.08 4.24
CA ASP A 270 3.33 4.40 4.61
C ASP A 270 1.81 4.33 4.81
N ASP A 271 1.38 4.56 6.04
CA ASP A 271 -0.04 4.61 6.45
C ASP A 271 -0.59 6.04 6.53
N SER A 272 0.12 7.04 5.98
CA SER A 272 -0.26 8.46 6.06
C SER A 272 -1.67 8.75 5.51
N LEU A 273 -2.10 7.96 4.52
CA LEU A 273 -3.44 8.03 3.92
C LEU A 273 -4.43 7.01 4.54
N GLY A 274 -4.02 6.28 5.58
CA GLY A 274 -4.79 5.16 6.13
C GLY A 274 -4.60 3.88 5.31
N HIS A 275 -5.69 3.16 5.02
CA HIS A 275 -5.60 1.89 4.30
C HIS A 275 -5.35 2.11 2.80
N VAL A 276 -4.10 2.09 2.39
CA VAL A 276 -3.70 2.15 0.99
C VAL A 276 -3.63 0.73 0.43
N VAL A 277 -4.11 0.55 -0.78
CA VAL A 277 -4.06 -0.71 -1.51
C VAL A 277 -3.09 -0.56 -2.68
N TYR A 278 -2.11 -1.45 -2.76
CA TYR A 278 -1.22 -1.58 -3.91
C TYR A 278 -1.70 -2.74 -4.77
N GLY A 279 -1.65 -2.56 -6.08
CA GLY A 279 -2.04 -3.58 -7.04
C GLY A 279 -1.05 -3.70 -8.20
N LEU A 280 -0.85 -4.92 -8.65
CA LEU A 280 -0.17 -5.22 -9.91
C LEU A 280 -1.20 -5.85 -10.85
N LEU A 281 -1.64 -5.07 -11.83
CA LEU A 281 -2.73 -5.43 -12.73
C LEU A 281 -2.20 -5.87 -14.08
N ASN A 282 -2.91 -6.77 -14.72
CA ASN A 282 -2.73 -7.10 -16.13
C ASN A 282 -4.08 -7.17 -16.85
N THR A 283 -4.07 -6.84 -18.12
CA THR A 283 -5.26 -6.91 -18.98
C THR A 283 -5.04 -8.00 -20.00
N GLU A 284 -5.84 -9.05 -19.93
CA GLU A 284 -5.84 -10.15 -20.91
C GLU A 284 -7.25 -10.28 -21.51
N LYS A 285 -7.33 -10.28 -22.85
CA LYS A 285 -8.60 -10.44 -23.60
C LYS A 285 -9.72 -9.47 -23.16
N GLY A 286 -9.34 -8.31 -22.61
CA GLY A 286 -10.31 -7.30 -22.13
C GLY A 286 -10.76 -7.48 -20.67
N GLU A 287 -10.31 -8.52 -20.01
CA GLU A 287 -10.50 -8.71 -18.57
C GLU A 287 -9.26 -8.22 -17.80
N ILE A 288 -9.49 -7.53 -16.70
CA ILE A 288 -8.44 -7.01 -15.83
C ILE A 288 -8.38 -7.92 -14.62
N SER A 289 -7.22 -8.51 -14.38
CA SER A 289 -6.92 -9.29 -13.18
C SER A 289 -5.69 -8.71 -12.48
N GLY A 290 -5.54 -8.98 -11.19
CA GLY A 290 -4.43 -8.43 -10.43
C GLY A 290 -4.13 -9.14 -9.13
N GLN A 291 -2.94 -8.85 -8.58
CA GLN A 291 -2.60 -9.15 -7.20
C GLN A 291 -2.63 -7.86 -6.41
N PHE A 292 -3.17 -7.93 -5.20
CA PHE A 292 -3.37 -6.77 -4.34
C PHE A 292 -2.73 -6.98 -2.97
N THR A 293 -2.30 -5.88 -2.36
CA THR A 293 -1.79 -5.86 -0.99
C THR A 293 -2.22 -4.58 -0.29
N SER A 294 -2.40 -4.63 1.01
CA SER A 294 -2.77 -3.48 1.83
C SER A 294 -2.07 -3.52 3.17
N SER A 295 -2.01 -2.39 3.84
CA SER A 295 -1.60 -2.31 5.24
C SER A 295 -2.56 -3.06 6.18
N SER A 296 -3.81 -3.27 5.77
CA SER A 296 -4.83 -4.04 6.49
C SER A 296 -5.08 -5.42 5.85
N TYR A 297 -5.56 -6.38 6.65
CA TYR A 297 -5.69 -7.79 6.25
C TYR A 297 -6.88 -8.10 5.30
N TYR A 298 -7.62 -7.11 4.82
CA TYR A 298 -8.87 -7.29 4.06
C TYR A 298 -8.69 -7.06 2.56
N VAL A 299 -7.70 -7.71 1.93
CA VAL A 299 -7.47 -7.55 0.47
C VAL A 299 -8.10 -8.68 -0.34
N SER A 300 -8.50 -9.78 0.28
CA SER A 300 -9.11 -10.93 -0.42
C SER A 300 -10.42 -10.60 -1.15
N GLU A 301 -11.12 -9.53 -0.75
CA GLU A 301 -12.35 -9.09 -1.42
C GLU A 301 -12.09 -8.49 -2.81
N TYR A 302 -10.86 -8.07 -3.12
CA TYR A 302 -10.49 -7.48 -4.42
C TYR A 302 -9.97 -8.52 -5.42
N GLU A 303 -9.52 -9.69 -4.95
CA GLU A 303 -8.84 -10.69 -5.78
C GLU A 303 -9.82 -11.42 -6.71
N ASP A 304 -11.04 -11.67 -6.24
CA ASP A 304 -12.08 -12.41 -6.98
C ASP A 304 -13.15 -11.50 -7.62
N ALA A 305 -13.04 -10.18 -7.42
CA ALA A 305 -14.05 -9.24 -7.91
C ALA A 305 -13.80 -8.84 -9.38
N PRO A 306 -14.85 -8.67 -10.17
CA PRO A 306 -14.72 -8.13 -11.53
C PRO A 306 -14.23 -6.70 -11.48
N LEU A 307 -13.02 -6.45 -11.96
CA LEU A 307 -12.38 -5.14 -11.92
C LEU A 307 -12.63 -4.36 -13.20
N LYS A 308 -13.16 -3.15 -13.07
CA LYS A 308 -13.23 -2.16 -14.15
C LYS A 308 -12.41 -0.94 -13.76
N VAL A 309 -11.58 -0.48 -14.68
CA VAL A 309 -10.77 0.73 -14.49
C VAL A 309 -11.24 1.81 -15.45
N SER A 310 -11.49 3.00 -14.92
CA SER A 310 -11.87 4.19 -15.71
C SER A 310 -11.09 5.40 -15.23
N GLU A 311 -10.83 6.36 -16.10
CA GLU A 311 -10.16 7.60 -15.73
C GLU A 311 -11.18 8.70 -15.44
N LYS A 312 -10.97 9.43 -14.36
CA LYS A 312 -11.77 10.59 -13.96
C LYS A 312 -10.88 11.67 -13.36
N ASN A 313 -10.86 12.82 -14.02
CA ASN A 313 -10.09 14.03 -13.61
C ASN A 313 -8.61 13.73 -13.35
N ASN A 314 -7.86 13.39 -12.97
CA ASN A 314 -6.45 13.08 -12.69
C ASN A 314 -6.28 11.80 -11.86
N PHE A 315 -7.34 11.03 -11.69
CA PHE A 315 -7.34 9.76 -10.93
C PHE A 315 -7.88 8.62 -11.78
N SER A 316 -7.42 7.43 -11.47
CA SER A 316 -8.00 6.18 -11.95
C SER A 316 -9.05 5.70 -10.94
N LEU A 317 -10.23 5.36 -11.42
CA LEU A 317 -11.31 4.76 -10.66
C LEU A 317 -11.27 3.25 -10.87
N PHE A 318 -11.25 2.51 -9.78
CA PHE A 318 -11.25 1.05 -9.74
C PHE A 318 -12.58 0.59 -9.14
N ASP A 319 -13.39 -0.04 -9.97
CA ASP A 319 -14.70 -0.55 -9.57
C ASP A 319 -14.61 -2.07 -9.43
N PHE A 320 -14.74 -2.56 -8.21
CA PHE A 320 -14.74 -3.97 -7.85
C PHE A 320 -16.17 -4.52 -7.67
N GLY A 321 -17.17 -3.77 -8.09
CA GLY A 321 -18.57 -4.16 -7.97
C GLY A 321 -19.18 -3.85 -6.60
N ALA A 322 -18.60 -4.34 -5.52
CA ALA A 322 -19.04 -4.03 -4.15
C ALA A 322 -18.42 -2.72 -3.63
N ASP A 323 -17.14 -2.48 -3.95
CA ASP A 323 -16.38 -1.33 -3.51
C ASP A 323 -15.77 -0.58 -4.70
N THR A 324 -15.64 0.73 -4.55
CA THR A 324 -14.94 1.59 -5.50
C THR A 324 -13.72 2.21 -4.84
N CYS A 325 -12.58 2.11 -5.51
CA CYS A 325 -11.34 2.74 -5.08
C CYS A 325 -10.93 3.85 -6.06
N ILE A 326 -10.21 4.84 -5.55
CA ILE A 326 -9.64 5.95 -6.32
C ILE A 326 -8.13 5.90 -6.15
N GLY A 327 -7.39 6.06 -7.24
CA GLY A 327 -5.94 5.97 -7.18
C GLY A 327 -5.23 6.46 -8.41
N LYS A 328 -4.02 5.98 -8.58
CA LYS A 328 -3.15 6.24 -9.72
C LYS A 328 -2.63 4.93 -10.30
N THR A 329 -2.38 4.93 -11.60
CA THR A 329 -1.76 3.81 -12.31
C THR A 329 -0.51 4.26 -13.06
N LYS A 330 0.46 3.36 -13.16
CA LYS A 330 1.66 3.52 -13.98
C LYS A 330 1.95 2.23 -14.73
N LYS A 331 2.15 2.34 -16.03
CA LYS A 331 2.58 1.19 -16.83
C LYS A 331 4.05 0.89 -16.55
N ILE A 332 4.32 -0.35 -16.19
CA ILE A 332 5.66 -0.90 -15.97
C ILE A 332 5.88 -2.09 -16.89
N ARG A 333 7.13 -2.29 -17.31
CA ARG A 333 7.50 -3.43 -18.15
C ARG A 333 8.27 -4.42 -17.32
N LEU A 334 7.70 -5.63 -17.16
CA LEU A 334 8.31 -6.73 -16.44
C LEU A 334 8.52 -7.90 -17.42
N GLY A 335 9.77 -8.14 -17.77
CA GLY A 335 10.11 -9.10 -18.83
C GLY A 335 9.52 -8.71 -20.18
N SER A 336 8.79 -9.64 -20.80
CA SER A 336 8.12 -9.44 -22.07
C SER A 336 6.81 -8.65 -21.98
N ASN A 337 6.21 -8.57 -20.81
CA ASN A 337 4.85 -8.12 -20.60
C ASN A 337 4.78 -6.72 -19.98
N VAL A 338 3.67 -6.03 -20.24
CA VAL A 338 3.36 -4.73 -19.64
C VAL A 338 2.27 -4.93 -18.59
N PHE A 339 2.49 -4.40 -17.41
CA PHE A 339 1.58 -4.43 -16.28
C PHE A 339 1.24 -3.00 -15.86
N ASP A 340 0.11 -2.83 -15.18
CA ASP A 340 -0.26 -1.58 -14.56
C ASP A 340 -0.02 -1.69 -13.04
N ALA A 341 1.01 -1.00 -12.55
CA ALA A 341 1.18 -0.78 -11.11
C ALA A 341 0.13 0.24 -10.67
N SER A 342 -0.54 -0.03 -9.57
CA SER A 342 -1.61 0.83 -9.05
C SER A 342 -1.46 1.07 -7.55
N VAL A 343 -1.78 2.30 -7.15
CA VAL A 343 -1.90 2.69 -5.75
C VAL A 343 -3.27 3.35 -5.59
N MET A 344 -4.07 2.85 -4.67
CA MET A 344 -5.45 3.27 -4.51
C MET A 344 -5.89 3.33 -3.05
N ILE A 345 -6.89 4.15 -2.78
CA ILE A 345 -7.60 4.26 -1.50
C ILE A 345 -9.09 4.06 -1.76
N THR A 346 -9.84 3.66 -0.75
CA THR A 346 -11.29 3.50 -0.89
C THR A 346 -11.99 4.84 -1.14
N GLN A 347 -13.11 4.81 -1.85
CA GLN A 347 -13.94 6.01 -2.07
C GLN A 347 -14.35 6.67 -0.74
N ALA A 348 -14.57 5.87 0.29
CA ALA A 348 -14.89 6.38 1.63
C ALA A 348 -13.75 7.19 2.25
N GLN A 349 -12.51 6.69 2.13
CA GLN A 349 -11.30 7.40 2.60
C GLN A 349 -11.07 8.67 1.80
N TYR A 350 -11.18 8.61 0.47
CA TYR A 350 -11.11 9.78 -0.39
C TYR A 350 -12.10 10.86 0.04
N ASN A 351 -13.38 10.49 0.22
CA ASN A 351 -14.41 11.40 0.65
C ASN A 351 -14.12 12.01 2.03
N LYS A 352 -13.62 11.19 2.96
CA LYS A 352 -13.22 11.64 4.30
C LYS A 352 -12.07 12.65 4.22
N TYR A 353 -11.03 12.33 3.44
CA TYR A 353 -9.87 13.21 3.26
C TYR A 353 -10.27 14.56 2.66
N ILE A 354 -11.09 14.55 1.60
CA ILE A 354 -11.64 15.77 0.99
C ILE A 354 -12.50 16.57 1.96
N GLN A 355 -13.34 15.89 2.74
CA GLN A 355 -14.19 16.54 3.72
C GLN A 355 -13.38 17.17 4.86
N GLU A 356 -12.35 16.51 5.35
CA GLU A 356 -11.43 17.02 6.37
C GLU A 356 -10.65 18.23 5.85
N GLY A 357 -10.12 18.17 4.63
CA GLY A 357 -9.47 19.30 3.99
C GLY A 357 -10.40 20.51 3.84
N ARG A 358 -11.63 20.29 3.35
CA ARG A 358 -12.65 21.35 3.24
C ARG A 358 -13.02 21.94 4.60
N ARG A 359 -13.15 21.11 5.63
CA ARG A 359 -13.44 21.55 7.01
C ARG A 359 -12.31 22.42 7.55
N ASN A 360 -11.07 22.04 7.36
CA ASN A 360 -9.92 22.80 7.82
C ASN A 360 -9.81 24.15 7.11
N ILE A 361 -10.02 24.18 5.79
CA ILE A 361 -10.08 25.44 5.03
C ILE A 361 -11.22 26.33 5.53
N ALA A 362 -12.41 25.75 5.75
CA ALA A 362 -13.55 26.50 6.28
C ALA A 362 -13.27 27.09 7.67
N LEU A 363 -12.61 26.35 8.56
CA LEU A 363 -12.19 26.84 9.88
C LEU A 363 -11.17 27.97 9.77
N ILE A 364 -10.18 27.86 8.90
CA ILE A 364 -9.19 28.92 8.66
C ILE A 364 -9.89 30.19 8.17
N LEU A 365 -10.79 30.06 7.18
CA LEU A 365 -11.57 31.20 6.67
C LEU A 365 -12.46 31.84 7.75
N LEU A 366 -13.06 31.03 8.61
CA LEU A 366 -13.87 31.51 9.73
C LEU A 366 -12.99 32.30 10.72
N VAL A 367 -11.83 31.79 11.09
CA VAL A 367 -10.90 32.50 12.00
C VAL A 367 -10.43 33.82 11.39
N ILE A 368 -10.06 33.83 10.10
CA ILE A 368 -9.69 35.06 9.38
C ILE A 368 -10.84 36.05 9.38
N THR A 369 -12.06 35.60 9.11
CA THR A 369 -13.26 36.47 9.10
C THR A 369 -13.54 37.07 10.47
N VAL A 370 -13.52 36.25 11.52
CA VAL A 370 -13.73 36.71 12.91
C VAL A 370 -12.64 37.68 13.33
N SER A 371 -11.37 37.40 13.00
CA SER A 371 -10.27 38.31 13.34
C SER A 371 -10.36 39.64 12.60
N ALA A 372 -10.79 39.63 11.33
CA ALA A 372 -11.01 40.83 10.54
C ALA A 372 -12.14 41.69 11.14
N ILE A 373 -13.26 41.08 11.55
CA ILE A 373 -14.37 41.76 12.20
C ILE A 373 -13.93 42.35 13.56
N ALA A 374 -13.19 41.58 14.37
CA ALA A 374 -12.68 42.04 15.66
C ALA A 374 -11.69 43.21 15.49
N ALA A 375 -10.78 43.14 14.52
CA ALA A 375 -9.89 44.25 14.18
C ALA A 375 -10.66 45.51 13.75
N CYS A 376 -11.73 45.34 12.97
CA CYS A 376 -12.59 46.40 12.54
C CYS A 376 -13.32 47.09 13.70
N MET A 377 -13.89 46.31 14.61
CA MET A 377 -14.55 46.85 15.81
C MET A 377 -13.56 47.58 16.71
N PHE A 378 -12.35 47.03 16.85
CA PHE A 378 -11.29 47.68 17.63
C PHE A 378 -10.87 49.02 17.02
N LEU A 379 -10.60 49.05 15.71
CA LEU A 379 -10.23 50.25 14.98
C LEU A 379 -11.36 51.30 15.03
N SER A 380 -12.61 50.88 14.85
CA SER A 380 -13.76 51.76 14.95
C SER A 380 -13.88 52.40 16.35
N LYS A 381 -13.75 51.61 17.42
CA LYS A 381 -13.78 52.12 18.80
C LYS A 381 -12.60 53.04 19.12
N LYS A 382 -11.40 52.67 18.71
CA LYS A 382 -10.18 53.38 19.11
C LYS A 382 -9.96 54.67 18.31
N TYR A 383 -10.30 54.69 17.03
CA TYR A 383 -10.00 55.83 16.15
C TYR A 383 -11.24 56.63 15.75
N VAL A 384 -12.33 56.01 15.38
CA VAL A 384 -13.51 56.69 14.86
C VAL A 384 -14.29 57.39 16.01
N SER A 385 -14.43 56.70 17.16
CA SER A 385 -15.21 57.24 18.28
C SER A 385 -14.60 58.52 18.89
N PRO A 386 -13.27 58.61 19.12
CA PRO A 386 -12.66 59.85 19.59
C PRO A 386 -12.72 60.98 18.58
N ILE A 387 -12.53 60.67 17.29
CA ILE A 387 -12.60 61.67 16.21
C ILE A 387 -14.00 62.24 16.11
N LEU A 388 -15.02 61.39 16.12
CA LEU A 388 -16.42 61.82 16.07
C LEU A 388 -16.84 62.61 17.32
N ARG A 389 -16.34 62.22 18.51
CA ARG A 389 -16.56 63.03 19.75
C ARG A 389 -15.95 64.41 19.63
N LYS A 390 -14.72 64.53 19.09
CA LYS A 390 -14.11 65.87 18.91
C LYS A 390 -14.79 66.69 17.83
N ILE A 391 -15.18 66.02 16.71
CA ILE A 391 -15.97 66.68 15.66
C ILE A 391 -17.34 67.11 16.19
N GLU A 392 -17.98 66.31 17.07
CA GLU A 392 -19.24 66.62 17.69
C GLU A 392 -19.08 67.75 18.71
N GLN A 393 -17.96 67.82 19.45
CA GLN A 393 -17.60 68.94 20.31
C GLN A 393 -17.36 70.23 19.53
N ILE A 394 -16.70 70.13 18.36
CA ILE A 394 -16.53 71.28 17.45
C ILE A 394 -17.89 71.79 16.92
N LYS A 395 -18.82 70.87 16.64
CA LYS A 395 -20.17 71.20 16.15
C LYS A 395 -21.06 71.87 17.20
N THR A 396 -20.78 71.65 18.48
CA THR A 396 -21.52 72.21 19.59
C THR A 396 -20.96 73.57 20.10
N SER A 397 -19.74 73.93 19.72
CA SER A 397 -19.17 75.23 20.04
C SER A 397 -19.63 76.25 19.01
N GLN A 398 -20.66 77.01 19.37
CA GLN A 398 -21.30 78.11 18.60
C GLN A 398 -20.45 79.36 18.57
N ASN A 399 -19.24 79.43 18.16
CA ASN A 399 -18.56 80.69 17.86
C ASN A 399 -17.37 80.42 16.92
N PHE A 400 -17.67 80.46 15.65
CA PHE A 400 -16.59 80.64 14.62
C PHE A 400 -17.00 81.87 13.79
N GLY A 401 -16.32 82.98 14.11
CA GLY A 401 -16.23 84.13 13.26
C GLY A 401 -15.39 83.78 12.00
N ASP A 402 -15.83 84.42 10.97
CA ASP A 402 -15.24 84.37 9.62
C ASP A 402 -13.75 84.69 9.68
N ASP A 403 -12.92 83.66 9.58
CA ASP A 403 -11.59 83.76 8.89
C ASP A 403 -10.88 82.42 8.79
N GLN A 404 -10.39 82.18 7.67
CA GLN A 404 -9.44 81.10 7.17
C GLN A 404 -8.72 80.38 8.26
N THR A 405 -9.11 79.17 8.52
CA THR A 405 -8.38 78.57 9.53
C THR A 405 -8.20 77.10 9.44
N LYS A 406 -7.08 76.88 9.59
CA LYS A 406 -6.53 75.61 10.07
C LYS A 406 -7.05 75.49 11.54
N ILE A 407 -8.06 74.68 11.78
CA ILE A 407 -8.48 74.30 13.10
C ILE A 407 -7.38 73.51 13.69
N LYS A 408 -6.66 74.09 14.64
CA LYS A 408 -5.43 73.47 15.24
C LYS A 408 -5.70 72.07 15.76
N GLU A 409 -6.92 71.83 16.31
CA GLU A 409 -7.33 70.50 16.77
C GLU A 409 -7.55 69.49 15.63
N ILE A 410 -7.91 69.93 14.44
CA ILE A 410 -8.02 69.08 13.25
C ILE A 410 -6.62 68.79 12.68
N ASP A 411 -5.75 69.77 12.67
CA ASP A 411 -4.34 69.60 12.24
C ASP A 411 -3.59 68.70 13.23
N ASP A 412 -3.84 68.84 14.54
CA ASP A 412 -3.31 67.97 15.59
C ASP A 412 -3.88 66.54 15.45
N LEU A 413 -5.14 66.41 15.09
CA LEU A 413 -5.75 65.11 14.80
C LEU A 413 -5.17 64.47 13.55
N PHE A 414 -4.96 65.24 12.47
CA PHE A 414 -4.28 64.75 11.27
C PHE A 414 -2.80 64.46 11.50
N ALA A 415 -2.11 65.29 12.31
CA ALA A 415 -0.75 65.02 12.73
C ALA A 415 -0.67 63.72 13.59
N PHE A 416 -1.61 63.55 14.52
CA PHE A 416 -1.73 62.33 15.31
C PHE A 416 -2.06 61.10 14.46
N LEU A 417 -2.97 61.23 13.50
CA LEU A 417 -3.26 60.14 12.58
C LEU A 417 -2.05 59.82 11.70
N ARG A 418 -1.33 60.81 11.20
CA ARG A 418 -0.12 60.64 10.42
C ARG A 418 1.01 60.03 11.25
N GLU A 419 1.14 60.42 12.51
CA GLU A 419 2.10 59.80 13.45
C GLU A 419 1.74 58.35 13.75
N LYS A 420 0.43 58.06 13.86
CA LYS A 420 -0.05 56.68 14.07
C LYS A 420 0.09 55.82 12.82
N ASP A 421 -0.19 56.36 11.64
CA ASP A 421 0.04 55.64 10.37
C ASP A 421 1.52 55.31 10.19
N ASN A 422 2.40 56.26 10.45
CA ASN A 422 3.84 56.01 10.42
C ASN A 422 4.28 54.97 11.46
N GLN A 423 3.65 54.92 12.65
CA GLN A 423 3.92 53.89 13.65
C GLN A 423 3.41 52.51 13.19
N TYR A 424 2.29 52.45 12.46
CA TYR A 424 1.79 51.19 11.92
C TYR A 424 2.58 50.71 10.71
N GLU A 425 3.01 51.62 9.83
CA GLU A 425 3.91 51.26 8.74
C GLU A 425 5.23 50.71 9.27
N ALA A 426 5.81 51.35 10.30
CA ALA A 426 7.00 50.84 10.96
C ALA A 426 6.76 49.48 11.67
N GLN A 427 5.56 49.25 12.23
CA GLN A 427 5.21 47.97 12.83
C GLN A 427 4.97 46.87 11.76
N LEU A 428 4.37 47.26 10.62
CA LEU A 428 4.20 46.37 9.49
C LEU A 428 5.55 45.97 8.85
N GLU A 429 6.45 46.97 8.74
CA GLU A 429 7.81 46.71 8.22
C GLU A 429 8.60 45.75 9.14
N VAL A 430 8.49 45.98 10.48
CA VAL A 430 9.09 45.06 11.48
C VAL A 430 8.40 43.69 11.46
N LEU A 431 7.09 43.63 11.21
CA LEU A 431 6.36 42.37 11.11
C LEU A 431 6.68 41.63 9.81
N GLU A 432 6.83 42.34 8.70
CA GLU A 432 7.30 41.77 7.43
C GLU A 432 8.74 41.26 7.55
N GLU A 433 9.60 42.04 8.23
CA GLU A 433 10.96 41.61 8.52
C GLU A 433 11.01 40.41 9.45
N SER A 434 10.15 40.38 10.50
CA SER A 434 10.02 39.22 11.39
C SER A 434 9.41 38.00 10.67
N LYS A 435 8.48 38.23 9.75
CA LYS A 435 7.92 37.18 8.88
C LYS A 435 8.97 36.61 7.96
N HIS A 436 9.78 37.49 7.34
CA HIS A 436 10.89 37.06 6.48
C HIS A 436 11.93 36.24 7.26
N VAL A 437 12.29 36.68 8.48
CA VAL A 437 13.18 35.93 9.38
C VAL A 437 12.59 34.58 9.78
N ALA A 438 11.28 34.57 10.11
CA ALA A 438 10.58 33.33 10.45
C ALA A 438 10.45 32.36 9.25
N GLU A 439 10.26 32.89 8.03
CA GLU A 439 10.26 32.08 6.80
C GLU A 439 11.68 31.55 6.48
N GLU A 440 12.71 32.35 6.77
CA GLU A 440 14.09 31.89 6.61
C GLU A 440 14.50 30.86 7.65
N GLU A 441 14.06 31.01 8.91
CA GLU A 441 14.23 29.98 9.96
C GLU A 441 13.43 28.72 9.65
N ALA A 442 12.19 28.86 9.15
CA ALA A 442 11.37 27.72 8.74
C ALA A 442 12.00 26.96 7.56
N THR A 443 12.61 27.69 6.60
CA THR A 443 13.35 27.05 5.48
C THR A 443 14.63 26.36 5.96
N LYS A 444 15.35 26.99 6.89
CA LYS A 444 16.51 26.37 7.56
C LYS A 444 16.11 25.16 8.42
N ALA A 445 14.99 25.27 9.15
CA ALA A 445 14.44 24.16 9.94
C ALA A 445 13.95 23.02 9.04
N LYS A 446 13.31 23.36 7.89
CA LYS A 446 12.89 22.36 6.91
C LYS A 446 14.08 21.63 6.28
N ALA A 447 15.12 22.37 5.93
CA ALA A 447 16.38 21.79 5.43
C ALA A 447 17.11 20.95 6.50
N ALA A 448 17.03 21.36 7.78
CA ALA A 448 17.56 20.58 8.90
C ALA A 448 16.71 19.32 9.16
N TYR A 449 15.37 19.45 9.06
CA TYR A 449 14.45 18.32 9.15
C TYR A 449 14.67 17.29 8.03
N GLU A 450 14.87 17.75 6.79
CA GLU A 450 15.18 16.87 5.65
C GLU A 450 16.53 16.15 5.83
N ARG A 451 17.53 16.82 6.44
CA ARG A 451 18.80 16.17 6.81
C ARG A 451 18.62 15.16 7.93
N ALA A 452 17.87 15.53 8.98
CA ALA A 452 17.56 14.64 10.09
C ALA A 452 16.70 13.44 9.65
N LEU A 453 15.80 13.65 8.67
CA LEU A 453 15.00 12.57 8.08
C LEU A 453 15.89 11.57 7.34
N LYS A 454 16.87 12.07 6.58
CA LYS A 454 17.85 11.21 5.90
C LYS A 454 18.75 10.45 6.90
N GLU A 455 19.19 11.11 7.97
CA GLU A 455 19.90 10.44 9.06
C GLU A 455 19.00 9.43 9.78
N TYR A 456 17.74 9.79 10.01
CA TYR A 456 16.76 8.89 10.62
C TYR A 456 16.49 7.66 9.75
N GLU A 457 16.36 7.82 8.42
CA GLU A 457 16.22 6.70 7.49
C GLU A 457 17.43 5.77 7.50
N LEU A 458 18.64 6.33 7.59
CA LEU A 458 19.88 5.56 7.73
C LEU A 458 19.91 4.79 9.06
N VAL A 459 19.63 5.47 10.17
CA VAL A 459 19.56 4.86 11.51
C VAL A 459 18.41 3.85 11.61
N LYS A 460 17.27 4.13 10.96
CA LYS A 460 16.14 3.22 10.90
C LYS A 460 16.52 1.94 10.18
N CYS A 461 17.25 2.03 9.06
CA CYS A 461 17.76 0.87 8.34
C CYS A 461 18.73 0.03 9.20
N GLU A 462 19.59 0.68 9.99
CA GLU A 462 20.45 -0.02 10.98
C GLU A 462 19.65 -0.64 12.13
N ILE A 463 18.63 0.06 12.63
CA ILE A 463 17.74 -0.45 13.69
C ILE A 463 16.88 -1.61 13.17
N GLU A 464 16.39 -1.54 11.92
CA GLU A 464 15.64 -2.64 11.30
C GLU A 464 16.51 -3.89 11.18
N GLN A 465 17.77 -3.76 10.76
CA GLN A 465 18.72 -4.88 10.75
C GLN A 465 19.03 -5.44 12.15
N LEU A 466 19.03 -4.59 13.17
CA LEU A 466 19.22 -5.00 14.57
C LEU A 466 17.92 -5.57 15.17
N SER A 467 16.75 -5.06 14.75
CA SER A 467 15.44 -5.56 15.21
C SER A 467 15.11 -6.92 14.58
N GLU A 468 15.44 -7.14 13.31
CA GLU A 468 15.33 -8.46 12.67
C GLU A 468 16.12 -9.55 13.42
N LYS A 469 17.33 -9.19 13.92
CA LYS A 469 18.10 -10.08 14.79
C LYS A 469 17.43 -10.34 16.14
N ARG A 470 16.71 -9.36 16.67
CA ARG A 470 16.05 -9.43 17.98
C ARG A 470 14.71 -10.17 17.89
N GLU A 471 13.94 -9.93 16.80
CA GLU A 471 12.70 -10.67 16.52
C GLU A 471 12.96 -12.15 16.24
N ASN A 472 14.06 -12.48 15.55
CA ASN A 472 14.44 -13.86 15.32
C ASN A 472 14.77 -14.61 16.63
N ASN A 473 15.36 -13.95 17.62
CA ASN A 473 15.61 -14.54 18.93
C ASN A 473 14.32 -14.72 19.74
N ILE A 474 13.44 -13.71 19.72
CA ILE A 474 12.13 -13.77 20.40
C ILE A 474 11.26 -14.89 19.80
N VAL A 475 11.26 -15.01 18.48
CA VAL A 475 10.50 -16.08 17.78
C VAL A 475 11.01 -17.48 18.13
N LEU A 476 12.31 -17.62 18.40
CA LEU A 476 12.88 -18.91 18.78
C LEU A 476 12.46 -19.32 20.20
N GLU A 477 12.52 -18.39 21.16
CA GLU A 477 12.06 -18.64 22.55
C GLU A 477 10.56 -18.94 22.63
N GLU A 478 9.74 -18.20 21.89
CA GLU A 478 8.30 -18.43 21.77
C GLU A 478 7.99 -19.78 21.13
N TYR A 479 8.79 -20.20 20.18
CA TYR A 479 8.65 -21.47 19.51
C TYR A 479 9.06 -22.65 20.40
N GLU A 480 10.11 -22.52 21.18
CA GLU A 480 10.50 -23.54 22.18
C GLU A 480 9.40 -23.71 23.24
N TYR A 481 8.83 -22.61 23.72
CA TYR A 481 7.70 -22.63 24.65
C TYR A 481 6.49 -23.35 24.04
N PHE A 482 6.18 -23.07 22.78
CA PHE A 482 5.11 -23.75 22.03
C PHE A 482 5.33 -25.27 21.98
N LEU A 483 6.53 -25.73 21.68
CA LEU A 483 6.85 -27.16 21.60
C LEU A 483 6.69 -27.87 22.94
N CYS A 484 7.22 -27.28 24.01
CA CYS A 484 7.14 -27.85 25.36
C CYS A 484 5.68 -28.01 25.85
N ASN A 485 4.82 -27.10 25.43
CA ASN A 485 3.44 -27.09 25.91
C ASN A 485 2.44 -27.77 24.97
N LEU A 486 2.84 -28.32 23.85
CA LEU A 486 1.94 -28.97 22.90
C LEU A 486 1.25 -30.21 23.52
N SER A 487 1.96 -30.92 24.41
CA SER A 487 1.43 -32.08 25.15
C SER A 487 0.41 -31.70 26.24
N THR A 488 0.29 -30.42 26.57
CA THR A 488 -0.66 -29.94 27.60
C THR A 488 -2.08 -29.73 27.05
N LEU A 489 -2.27 -29.86 25.75
CA LEU A 489 -3.57 -29.75 25.12
C LEU A 489 -4.42 -30.98 25.50
N THR A 490 -5.66 -30.72 25.92
CA THR A 490 -6.65 -31.79 26.11
C THR A 490 -7.01 -32.43 24.77
N ALA A 491 -7.60 -33.64 24.81
CA ALA A 491 -7.99 -34.36 23.60
C ALA A 491 -8.89 -33.51 22.66
N SER A 492 -9.80 -32.73 23.24
CA SER A 492 -10.67 -31.84 22.47
C SER A 492 -9.94 -30.65 21.89
N GLU A 493 -9.02 -30.06 22.64
CA GLU A 493 -8.18 -28.93 22.16
C GLU A 493 -7.19 -29.38 21.09
N TYR A 494 -6.62 -30.59 21.26
CA TYR A 494 -5.72 -31.18 20.29
C TYR A 494 -6.44 -31.47 18.95
N ARG A 495 -7.68 -31.98 19.03
CA ARG A 495 -8.51 -32.22 17.86
C ARG A 495 -8.82 -30.90 17.09
N ILE A 496 -9.09 -29.82 17.81
CA ILE A 496 -9.30 -28.49 17.21
C ILE A 496 -7.99 -28.00 16.59
N TYR A 497 -6.86 -28.19 17.25
CA TYR A 497 -5.53 -27.87 16.72
C TYR A 497 -5.26 -28.62 15.41
N GLU A 498 -5.49 -29.93 15.33
CA GLU A 498 -5.33 -30.72 14.11
C GLU A 498 -6.22 -30.22 12.96
N LEU A 499 -7.45 -29.85 13.24
CA LEU A 499 -8.36 -29.32 12.23
C LEU A 499 -7.89 -27.94 11.70
N TYR A 500 -7.22 -27.14 12.53
CA TYR A 500 -6.55 -25.93 12.05
C TYR A 500 -5.37 -26.25 11.14
N LEU A 501 -4.59 -27.28 11.41
CA LEU A 501 -3.50 -27.72 10.53
C LEU A 501 -4.02 -28.24 9.18
N GLN A 502 -5.20 -28.84 9.16
CA GLN A 502 -5.89 -29.28 7.94
C GLN A 502 -6.53 -28.10 7.16
N GLY A 503 -6.30 -26.86 7.59
CA GLY A 503 -6.76 -25.65 6.91
C GLY A 503 -8.21 -25.26 7.18
N LYS A 504 -8.94 -25.98 8.05
CA LYS A 504 -10.34 -25.71 8.35
C LYS A 504 -10.51 -24.34 9.00
N ASN A 505 -11.56 -23.63 8.65
CA ASN A 505 -11.92 -22.38 9.32
C ASN A 505 -12.76 -22.63 10.58
N GLY A 506 -12.94 -21.60 11.41
CA GLY A 506 -13.64 -21.74 12.69
C GLY A 506 -15.06 -22.28 12.59
N LYS A 507 -15.82 -21.91 11.55
CA LYS A 507 -17.19 -22.44 11.34
C LYS A 507 -17.18 -23.92 11.02
N GLN A 508 -16.29 -24.34 10.13
CA GLN A 508 -16.12 -25.75 9.77
C GLN A 508 -15.66 -26.59 10.97
N ILE A 509 -14.77 -26.07 11.81
CA ILE A 509 -14.30 -26.76 13.01
C ILE A 509 -15.43 -26.92 14.02
N ALA A 510 -16.22 -25.88 14.25
CA ALA A 510 -17.36 -25.92 15.13
C ALA A 510 -18.38 -26.97 14.70
N GLU A 511 -18.64 -27.08 13.40
CA GLU A 511 -19.51 -28.07 12.78
C GLU A 511 -18.96 -29.51 12.92
N ILE A 512 -17.68 -29.71 12.57
CA ILE A 512 -17.01 -31.04 12.65
C ILE A 512 -16.92 -31.55 14.09
N VAL A 513 -16.67 -30.66 15.03
CA VAL A 513 -16.53 -31.02 16.45
C VAL A 513 -17.88 -31.04 17.16
N GLY A 514 -18.95 -30.53 16.56
CA GLY A 514 -20.31 -30.51 17.12
C GLY A 514 -20.49 -29.48 18.24
N ILE A 515 -19.79 -28.36 18.20
CA ILE A 515 -19.83 -27.32 19.23
C ILE A 515 -20.29 -25.98 18.67
N LYS A 516 -20.82 -25.11 19.53
CA LYS A 516 -21.18 -23.76 19.15
C LYS A 516 -19.92 -22.91 18.93
N GLU A 517 -19.98 -21.91 18.02
CA GLU A 517 -18.84 -21.01 17.72
C GLU A 517 -18.28 -20.33 19.00
N ASN A 518 -19.12 -20.00 19.96
CA ASN A 518 -18.66 -19.41 21.22
C ASN A 518 -17.86 -20.39 22.06
N THR A 519 -18.22 -21.67 22.03
CA THR A 519 -17.47 -22.75 22.69
C THR A 519 -16.12 -22.96 22.00
N LEU A 520 -16.09 -22.87 20.65
CA LEU A 520 -14.84 -22.92 19.90
C LEU A 520 -13.93 -21.74 20.24
N LYS A 521 -14.47 -20.52 20.40
CA LYS A 521 -13.69 -19.35 20.83
C LYS A 521 -13.05 -19.57 22.20
N PHE A 522 -13.79 -20.23 23.11
CA PHE A 522 -13.26 -20.57 24.43
C PHE A 522 -12.10 -21.58 24.32
N HIS A 523 -12.27 -22.64 23.53
CA HIS A 523 -11.19 -23.60 23.27
C HIS A 523 -9.98 -22.93 22.61
N ASN A 524 -10.19 -22.04 21.64
CA ASN A 524 -9.12 -21.29 21.00
C ASN A 524 -8.35 -20.43 22.01
N LYS A 525 -9.05 -19.76 22.92
CA LYS A 525 -8.41 -18.97 23.98
C LYS A 525 -7.52 -19.85 24.85
N ASN A 526 -8.02 -21.03 25.21
CA ASN A 526 -7.27 -21.99 26.03
C ASN A 526 -6.07 -22.57 25.27
N ILE A 527 -6.23 -22.94 24.00
CA ILE A 527 -5.15 -23.41 23.15
C ILE A 527 -4.06 -22.33 23.04
N TYR A 528 -4.45 -21.08 22.76
CA TYR A 528 -3.50 -19.98 22.61
C TYR A 528 -2.77 -19.68 23.93
N SER A 529 -3.50 -19.67 25.03
CA SER A 529 -2.92 -19.47 26.36
C SER A 529 -1.94 -20.59 26.73
N LYS A 530 -2.29 -21.85 26.48
CA LYS A 530 -1.44 -23.00 26.79
C LYS A 530 -0.18 -23.03 25.91
N LEU A 531 -0.33 -22.72 24.63
CA LEU A 531 0.77 -22.76 23.68
C LEU A 531 1.61 -21.47 23.65
N GLY A 532 1.24 -20.45 24.44
CA GLY A 532 1.96 -19.18 24.49
C GLY A 532 1.87 -18.36 23.21
N ILE A 533 0.78 -18.49 22.45
CA ILE A 533 0.59 -17.84 21.15
C ILE A 533 -0.55 -16.83 21.19
N SER A 534 -0.48 -15.82 20.36
CA SER A 534 -1.46 -14.74 20.32
C SER A 534 -2.49 -14.85 19.18
N SER A 535 -2.27 -15.73 18.22
CA SER A 535 -3.11 -15.80 17.01
C SER A 535 -3.06 -17.17 16.33
N ARG A 536 -4.11 -17.46 15.56
CA ARG A 536 -4.15 -18.61 14.64
C ARG A 536 -2.97 -18.62 13.66
N LYS A 537 -2.55 -17.44 13.23
CA LYS A 537 -1.43 -17.27 12.31
C LYS A 537 -0.11 -17.75 12.94
N GLN A 538 0.12 -17.39 14.19
CA GLN A 538 1.28 -17.83 14.98
C GLN A 538 1.21 -19.35 15.26
N LEU A 539 0.03 -19.88 15.54
CA LEU A 539 -0.19 -21.31 15.69
C LEU A 539 0.22 -22.11 14.46
N LEU A 540 -0.24 -21.68 13.29
CA LEU A 540 0.10 -22.35 12.02
C LEU A 540 1.60 -22.23 11.67
N LYS A 541 2.21 -21.06 11.97
CA LYS A 541 3.64 -20.84 11.82
C LYS A 541 4.46 -21.83 12.65
N PHE A 542 4.16 -21.96 13.93
CA PHE A 542 4.90 -22.82 14.86
C PHE A 542 4.65 -24.31 14.59
N ALA A 543 3.44 -24.67 14.20
CA ALA A 543 3.11 -26.03 13.81
C ALA A 543 3.86 -26.47 12.53
N ALA A 544 4.00 -25.58 11.56
CA ALA A 544 4.79 -25.82 10.35
C ALA A 544 6.28 -26.02 10.66
N LEU A 545 6.82 -25.21 11.59
CA LEU A 545 8.20 -25.37 12.08
C LEU A 545 8.43 -26.73 12.76
N LYS A 546 7.47 -27.17 13.58
CA LYS A 546 7.51 -28.47 14.24
C LYS A 546 7.54 -29.62 13.22
N GLN A 547 6.65 -29.60 12.24
CA GLN A 547 6.61 -30.61 11.19
C GLN A 547 7.89 -30.68 10.38
N GLN A 548 8.61 -29.56 10.22
CA GLN A 548 9.93 -29.52 9.59
C GLN A 548 11.02 -30.14 10.47
N GLN A 549 10.97 -29.94 11.78
CA GLN A 549 11.90 -30.55 12.74
C GLN A 549 11.73 -32.07 12.84
N ASP A 550 10.47 -32.54 12.95
CA ASP A 550 10.15 -33.97 13.04
C ASP A 550 10.71 -34.73 11.83
N ARG A 551 10.68 -34.14 10.63
CA ARG A 551 11.27 -34.71 9.40
C ARG A 551 12.80 -34.72 9.38
N LYS A 552 13.44 -33.67 9.93
CA LYS A 552 14.89 -33.66 10.08
C LYS A 552 15.39 -34.67 11.10
N GLY A 553 14.58 -35.00 12.09
CA GLY A 553 14.87 -36.02 13.10
C GLY A 553 14.82 -37.45 12.54
N GLU A 554 13.92 -37.72 11.55
CA GLU A 554 13.81 -39.04 10.89
C GLU A 554 14.92 -39.32 9.86
N ILE A 555 15.61 -38.27 9.37
CA ILE A 555 16.76 -38.41 8.45
C ILE A 555 18.04 -38.79 9.20
N ASN A 556 18.12 -38.50 10.51
CA ASN A 556 19.30 -38.71 11.35
C ASN A 556 19.22 -39.98 12.22
N GLN A 557 18.22 -40.85 12.04
CA GLN A 557 18.15 -42.21 12.52
C GLN A 557 18.22 -43.20 11.35
#